data_e71b524c89800b62397fe8eed58d5229
#
_entry.id   e71b524c89800b62397fe8eed58d5229
#
_cell.length_a   1.000
_cell.length_b   1.000
_cell.length_c   1.000
_cell.angle_alpha   90.00
_cell.angle_beta   90.00
_cell.angle_gamma   90.00
#
_symmetry.space_group_name_H-M   'P 1'
#
loop_
_entity.id
_entity.type
_entity.pdbx_description
1 polymer ?
#
loop_
_entity_poly.entity_id
_entity_poly.type
_entity_poly.pdbx_seq_one_letter_code
_entity_poly.pdbx_strand_id
1 'polypeptide(L)'
;MSVADRSIDPRIMESAKEEFLQKGFLDASLQEICKNAGVTTGALYKRFKGKEELFCALVESTVQDLEEVVRQKSVLPATLTDEQLKKAWDMDKDYMQWWFDYLYDRYDEMRLLLVFSDGTKYANFEHEWVESMSHTTYAYY
;
A
#
# COMPACT_ATOMS: atom_id res chain seq x y z
N MET A 1 31.84 -12.84 -4.26
CA MET A 1 30.71 -11.95 -3.98
C MET A 1 29.70 -12.67 -3.10
N SER A 2 29.54 -12.20 -1.88
CA SER A 2 28.55 -12.79 -0.99
C SER A 2 27.15 -12.41 -1.48
N VAL A 3 26.36 -13.42 -1.80
CA VAL A 3 24.93 -13.20 -2.08
C VAL A 3 24.28 -12.74 -0.78
N ALA A 4 23.54 -11.64 -0.82
CA ALA A 4 22.79 -11.18 0.33
C ALA A 4 21.85 -12.29 0.81
N ASP A 5 21.88 -12.60 2.08
CA ASP A 5 21.00 -13.60 2.67
C ASP A 5 19.56 -13.07 2.65
N ARG A 6 18.77 -13.53 1.68
CA ARG A 6 17.38 -13.13 1.51
C ARG A 6 16.44 -13.72 2.57
N SER A 7 16.92 -14.68 3.38
CA SER A 7 16.11 -15.27 4.45
C SER A 7 15.79 -14.29 5.57
N ILE A 8 16.59 -13.21 5.74
CA ILE A 8 16.37 -12.20 6.76
C ILE A 8 15.36 -11.13 6.33
N ASP A 9 15.14 -10.98 5.01
CA ASP A 9 14.20 -9.97 4.50
C ASP A 9 12.76 -10.18 5.02
N PRO A 10 12.19 -11.40 4.98
CA PRO A 10 10.87 -11.64 5.57
C PRO A 10 10.82 -11.34 7.07
N ARG A 11 11.88 -11.62 7.82
CA ARG A 11 11.95 -11.33 9.26
C ARG A 11 11.98 -9.82 9.52
N ILE A 12 12.75 -9.07 8.74
CA ILE A 12 12.80 -7.61 8.81
C ILE A 12 11.42 -7.04 8.47
N MET A 13 10.82 -7.49 7.38
CA MET A 13 9.52 -7.00 6.92
C MET A 13 8.41 -7.25 7.96
N GLU A 14 8.35 -8.43 8.55
CA GLU A 14 7.36 -8.76 9.57
C GLU A 14 7.57 -7.93 10.84
N SER A 15 8.81 -7.80 11.30
CA SER A 15 9.16 -6.98 12.47
C SER A 15 8.85 -5.50 12.23
N ALA A 16 9.16 -4.99 11.03
CA ALA A 16 8.87 -3.61 10.65
C ALA A 16 7.36 -3.35 10.62
N LYS A 17 6.59 -4.27 10.06
CA LYS A 17 5.14 -4.17 10.02
C LYS A 17 4.55 -4.08 11.43
N GLU A 18 4.98 -4.93 12.34
CA GLU A 18 4.53 -4.89 13.74
C GLU A 18 4.88 -3.58 14.43
N GLU A 19 6.10 -3.10 14.25
CA GLU A 19 6.56 -1.83 14.86
C GLU A 19 5.76 -0.64 14.33
N PHE A 20 5.57 -0.55 13.01
CA PHE A 20 4.81 0.55 12.40
C PHE A 20 3.34 0.50 12.78
N LEU A 21 2.73 -0.67 12.87
CA LEU A 21 1.33 -0.82 13.30
C LEU A 21 1.14 -0.44 14.76
N GLN A 22 2.17 -0.65 15.58
CA GLN A 22 2.11 -0.35 17.02
C GLN A 22 2.35 1.12 17.32
N LYS A 23 3.31 1.76 16.65
CA LYS A 23 3.79 3.10 17.00
C LYS A 23 3.55 4.16 15.93
N GLY A 24 3.18 3.77 14.72
CA GLY A 24 3.19 4.65 13.56
C GLY A 24 4.60 4.87 13.03
N PHE A 25 4.69 5.44 11.84
CA PHE A 25 5.99 5.65 11.17
C PHE A 25 6.91 6.56 11.98
N LEU A 26 6.39 7.69 12.47
CA LEU A 26 7.22 8.71 13.14
C LEU A 26 7.89 8.18 14.41
N ASP A 27 7.16 7.41 15.20
CA ASP A 27 7.64 6.91 16.50
C ASP A 27 8.30 5.53 16.41
N ALA A 28 8.25 4.88 15.26
CA ALA A 28 8.85 3.57 15.07
C ALA A 28 10.38 3.64 15.13
N SER A 29 11.00 2.62 15.74
CA SER A 29 12.45 2.53 15.96
C SER A 29 13.06 1.43 15.10
N LEU A 30 14.05 1.79 14.26
CA LEU A 30 14.83 0.82 13.49
C LEU A 30 15.60 -0.15 14.40
N GLN A 31 16.05 0.31 15.56
CA GLN A 31 16.75 -0.56 16.52
C GLN A 31 15.83 -1.64 17.06
N GLU A 32 14.57 -1.30 17.40
CA GLU A 32 13.59 -2.27 17.84
C GLU A 32 13.22 -3.25 16.72
N ILE A 33 13.08 -2.76 15.50
CA ILE A 33 12.83 -3.61 14.32
C ILE A 33 13.95 -4.64 14.16
N CYS A 34 15.20 -4.21 14.23
CA CYS A 34 16.36 -5.11 14.12
C CYS A 34 16.43 -6.10 15.26
N LYS A 35 16.19 -5.64 16.50
CA LYS A 35 16.20 -6.49 17.69
C LYS A 35 15.17 -7.61 17.57
N ASN A 36 13.94 -7.27 17.22
CA ASN A 36 12.84 -8.22 17.09
C ASN A 36 13.01 -9.16 15.89
N ALA A 37 13.66 -8.69 14.83
CA ALA A 37 13.97 -9.52 13.67
C ALA A 37 15.20 -10.42 13.88
N GLY A 38 15.98 -10.19 14.94
CA GLY A 38 17.21 -10.93 15.20
C GLY A 38 18.32 -10.60 14.21
N VAL A 39 18.40 -9.36 13.75
CA VAL A 39 19.41 -8.88 12.78
C VAL A 39 20.13 -7.66 13.31
N THR A 40 21.31 -7.38 12.76
CA THR A 40 22.06 -6.16 13.09
C THR A 40 21.53 -4.96 12.29
N THR A 41 21.75 -3.75 12.81
CA THR A 41 21.43 -2.53 12.07
C THR A 41 22.19 -2.45 10.76
N GLY A 42 23.46 -2.90 10.74
CA GLY A 42 24.24 -2.98 9.52
C GLY A 42 23.61 -3.87 8.45
N ALA A 43 23.05 -5.01 8.85
CA ALA A 43 22.36 -5.91 7.93
C ALA A 43 21.10 -5.24 7.35
N LEU A 44 20.37 -4.50 8.15
CA LEU A 44 19.22 -3.74 7.69
C LEU A 44 19.62 -2.66 6.68
N TYR A 45 20.64 -1.86 7.00
CA TYR A 45 21.10 -0.77 6.13
C TYR A 45 21.72 -1.24 4.80
N LYS A 46 22.12 -2.49 4.69
CA LYS A 46 22.53 -3.08 3.40
C LYS A 46 21.35 -3.26 2.44
N ARG A 47 20.13 -3.36 2.96
CA ARG A 47 18.91 -3.64 2.18
C ARG A 47 18.03 -2.42 2.02
N PHE A 48 17.94 -1.60 3.04
CA PHE A 48 17.06 -0.42 3.08
C PHE A 48 17.88 0.78 3.55
N LYS A 49 17.70 1.92 2.89
CA LYS A 49 18.43 3.14 3.23
C LYS A 49 18.02 3.75 4.56
N GLY A 50 16.83 3.42 5.03
CA GLY A 50 16.31 3.94 6.27
C GLY A 50 14.87 3.52 6.51
N LYS A 51 14.27 4.15 7.49
CA LYS A 51 12.92 3.83 7.97
C LYS A 51 11.85 4.04 6.89
N GLU A 52 11.94 5.13 6.13
CA GLU A 52 10.95 5.43 5.08
C GLU A 52 10.99 4.41 3.94
N GLU A 53 12.17 4.02 3.47
CA GLU A 53 12.30 3.00 2.43
C GLU A 53 11.72 1.66 2.88
N LEU A 54 11.94 1.31 4.15
CA LEU A 54 11.39 0.10 4.74
C LEU A 54 9.86 0.15 4.81
N PHE A 55 9.30 1.28 5.23
CA PHE A 55 7.85 1.50 5.25
C PHE A 55 7.27 1.39 3.83
N CYS A 56 7.88 2.07 2.87
CA CYS A 56 7.44 2.03 1.47
C CYS A 56 7.47 0.62 0.90
N ALA A 57 8.50 -0.17 1.23
CA ALA A 57 8.60 -1.56 0.79
C ALA A 57 7.42 -2.41 1.29
N LEU A 58 6.90 -2.12 2.48
CA LEU A 58 5.74 -2.84 3.03
C LEU A 58 4.44 -2.55 2.28
N VAL A 59 4.26 -1.33 1.80
CA VAL A 59 2.97 -0.87 1.24
C VAL A 59 2.98 -0.70 -0.29
N GLU A 60 4.14 -0.77 -0.92
CA GLU A 60 4.32 -0.45 -2.34
C GLU A 60 3.42 -1.29 -3.26
N SER A 61 3.36 -2.60 -3.05
CA SER A 61 2.53 -3.47 -3.90
C SER A 61 1.04 -3.13 -3.77
N THR A 62 0.59 -2.78 -2.57
CA THR A 62 -0.79 -2.37 -2.32
C THR A 62 -1.10 -1.04 -3.01
N VAL A 63 -0.19 -0.08 -2.92
CA VAL A 63 -0.32 1.22 -3.61
C VAL A 63 -0.41 1.01 -5.13
N GLN A 64 0.47 0.19 -5.68
CA GLN A 64 0.47 -0.12 -7.12
C GLN A 64 -0.84 -0.77 -7.58
N ASP A 65 -1.37 -1.70 -6.79
CA ASP A 65 -2.64 -2.35 -7.09
C ASP A 65 -3.81 -1.35 -7.10
N LEU A 66 -3.84 -0.45 -6.11
CA LEU A 66 -4.87 0.58 -6.01
C LEU A 66 -4.76 1.60 -7.17
N GLU A 67 -3.57 2.00 -7.53
CA GLU A 67 -3.32 2.88 -8.68
C GLU A 67 -3.75 2.22 -9.98
N GLU A 68 -3.54 0.92 -10.13
CA GLU A 68 -3.98 0.16 -11.30
C GLU A 68 -5.52 0.15 -11.42
N VAL A 69 -6.23 -0.01 -10.31
CA VAL A 69 -7.70 0.08 -10.30
C VAL A 69 -8.17 1.44 -10.81
N VAL A 70 -7.57 2.54 -10.32
CA VAL A 70 -7.89 3.90 -10.78
C VAL A 70 -7.61 4.02 -12.29
N ARG A 71 -6.48 3.53 -12.74
CA ARG A 71 -6.09 3.59 -14.15
C ARG A 71 -7.06 2.83 -15.04
N GLN A 72 -7.48 1.63 -14.65
CA GLN A 72 -8.45 0.83 -15.40
C GLN A 72 -9.79 1.56 -15.53
N LYS A 73 -10.23 2.24 -14.48
CA LYS A 73 -11.47 3.02 -14.50
C LYS A 73 -11.34 4.29 -15.34
N SER A 74 -10.16 4.87 -15.48
CA SER A 74 -9.95 6.10 -16.25
C SER A 74 -9.80 5.88 -17.76
N VAL A 75 -9.55 4.66 -18.24
CA VAL A 75 -9.40 4.34 -19.68
C VAL A 75 -10.69 3.84 -20.34
N LEU A 76 -11.85 4.14 -19.78
CA LEU A 76 -13.13 3.78 -20.42
C LEU A 76 -13.30 4.55 -21.73
N PRO A 77 -13.68 3.89 -22.83
CA PRO A 77 -13.85 4.58 -24.11
C PRO A 77 -14.94 5.67 -24.05
N ALA A 78 -14.68 6.82 -24.68
CA ALA A 78 -15.63 7.93 -24.74
C ALA A 78 -16.92 7.61 -25.51
N THR A 79 -16.97 6.47 -26.21
CA THR A 79 -18.08 6.03 -27.04
C THR A 79 -19.04 5.06 -26.33
N LEU A 80 -18.91 4.88 -25.02
CA LEU A 80 -19.81 4.02 -24.27
C LEU A 80 -21.22 4.60 -24.21
N THR A 81 -22.22 3.73 -24.35
CA THR A 81 -23.61 4.09 -24.08
C THR A 81 -23.82 4.26 -22.58
N ASP A 82 -24.87 4.97 -22.19
CA ASP A 82 -25.21 5.16 -20.77
C ASP A 82 -25.35 3.82 -20.02
N GLU A 83 -25.91 2.82 -20.70
CA GLU A 83 -26.09 1.48 -20.13
C GLU A 83 -24.73 0.77 -19.91
N GLN A 84 -23.82 0.89 -20.88
CA GLN A 84 -22.47 0.35 -20.76
C GLN A 84 -21.67 1.06 -19.69
N LEU A 85 -21.85 2.38 -19.57
CA LEU A 85 -21.22 3.19 -18.54
C LEU A 85 -21.69 2.79 -17.15
N LYS A 86 -22.99 2.64 -16.97
CA LYS A 86 -23.59 2.13 -15.73
C LYS A 86 -22.98 0.79 -15.34
N LYS A 87 -22.90 -0.14 -16.31
CA LYS A 87 -22.35 -1.47 -16.08
C LYS A 87 -20.86 -1.44 -15.69
N ALA A 88 -20.09 -0.53 -16.29
CA ALA A 88 -18.67 -0.37 -15.98
C ALA A 88 -18.43 0.14 -14.54
N TRP A 89 -19.40 0.87 -13.98
CA TRP A 89 -19.34 1.40 -12.61
C TRP A 89 -20.28 0.64 -11.66
N ASP A 90 -20.98 -0.37 -12.16
CA ASP A 90 -21.85 -1.18 -11.32
C ASP A 90 -21.00 -2.05 -10.39
N MET A 91 -21.22 -1.82 -9.11
CA MET A 91 -20.57 -2.61 -8.06
C MET A 91 -21.45 -3.82 -7.79
N ASP A 92 -21.45 -4.78 -8.72
CA ASP A 92 -22.19 -6.01 -8.53
C ASP A 92 -21.64 -6.82 -7.35
N LYS A 93 -22.36 -7.87 -6.99
CA LYS A 93 -22.02 -8.69 -5.82
C LYS A 93 -20.61 -9.28 -5.93
N ASP A 94 -20.22 -9.73 -7.12
CA ASP A 94 -18.93 -10.38 -7.33
C ASP A 94 -17.77 -9.36 -7.23
N TYR A 95 -17.97 -8.15 -7.77
CA TYR A 95 -17.03 -7.05 -7.66
C TYR A 95 -16.87 -6.58 -6.21
N MET A 96 -17.99 -6.44 -5.49
CA MET A 96 -17.97 -6.09 -4.07
C MET A 96 -17.27 -7.16 -3.24
N GLN A 97 -17.54 -8.44 -3.51
CA GLN A 97 -16.88 -9.55 -2.83
C GLN A 97 -15.36 -9.50 -3.07
N TRP A 98 -14.95 -9.27 -4.32
CA TRP A 98 -13.53 -9.11 -4.65
C TRP A 98 -12.87 -7.99 -3.84
N TRP A 99 -13.54 -6.83 -3.73
CA TRP A 99 -13.04 -5.71 -2.95
C TRP A 99 -12.89 -6.06 -1.46
N PHE A 100 -13.89 -6.68 -0.86
CA PHE A 100 -13.82 -7.08 0.54
C PHE A 100 -12.70 -8.10 0.78
N ASP A 101 -12.57 -9.08 -0.08
CA ASP A 101 -11.50 -10.07 0.01
C ASP A 101 -10.12 -9.41 -0.12
N TYR A 102 -9.98 -8.51 -1.09
CA TYR A 102 -8.74 -7.76 -1.30
C TYR A 102 -8.37 -6.92 -0.07
N LEU A 103 -9.31 -6.13 0.45
CA LEU A 103 -9.08 -5.28 1.62
C LEU A 103 -8.80 -6.12 2.87
N TYR A 104 -9.45 -7.26 3.01
CA TYR A 104 -9.20 -8.17 4.13
C TYR A 104 -7.79 -8.75 4.06
N ASP A 105 -7.37 -9.21 2.88
CA ASP A 105 -6.04 -9.77 2.68
C ASP A 105 -4.92 -8.72 2.85
N ARG A 106 -5.23 -7.44 2.60
CA ARG A 106 -4.31 -6.30 2.70
C ARG A 106 -4.61 -5.42 3.91
N TYR A 107 -5.26 -5.96 4.92
CA TYR A 107 -5.74 -5.18 6.07
C TYR A 107 -4.62 -4.41 6.76
N ASP A 108 -3.50 -5.05 7.04
CA ASP A 108 -2.38 -4.42 7.73
C ASP A 108 -1.75 -3.31 6.87
N GLU A 109 -1.54 -3.57 5.57
CA GLU A 109 -0.99 -2.61 4.63
C GLU A 109 -1.92 -1.40 4.46
N MET A 110 -3.23 -1.63 4.41
CA MET A 110 -4.20 -0.54 4.35
C MET A 110 -4.18 0.30 5.63
N ARG A 111 -4.07 -0.32 6.79
CA ARG A 111 -3.92 0.43 8.05
C ARG A 111 -2.66 1.27 8.08
N LEU A 112 -1.54 0.73 7.61
CA LEU A 112 -0.29 1.48 7.51
C LEU A 112 -0.45 2.71 6.63
N LEU A 113 -1.08 2.57 5.46
CA LEU A 113 -1.31 3.67 4.52
C LEU A 113 -2.26 4.74 5.06
N LEU A 114 -3.37 4.33 5.66
CA LEU A 114 -4.45 5.24 6.04
C LEU A 114 -4.26 5.87 7.42
N VAL A 115 -3.62 5.17 8.35
CA VAL A 115 -3.57 5.60 9.75
C VAL A 115 -2.14 5.92 10.21
N PHE A 116 -1.15 5.19 9.76
CA PHE A 116 0.20 5.21 10.31
C PHE A 116 1.27 5.76 9.38
N SER A 117 0.88 6.42 8.29
CA SER A 117 1.80 6.90 7.25
C SER A 117 2.33 8.32 7.45
N ASP A 118 1.97 8.99 8.52
CA ASP A 118 2.45 10.35 8.81
C ASP A 118 3.98 10.39 8.84
N GLY A 119 4.55 11.38 8.15
CA GLY A 119 5.99 11.52 7.99
C GLY A 119 6.57 10.82 6.75
N THR A 120 5.78 10.03 6.03
CA THR A 120 6.17 9.40 4.77
C THR A 120 5.58 10.13 3.56
N LYS A 121 6.04 9.77 2.36
CA LYS A 121 5.45 10.26 1.11
C LYS A 121 3.98 9.86 0.93
N TYR A 122 3.48 8.91 1.72
CA TYR A 122 2.08 8.44 1.69
C TYR A 122 1.19 9.12 2.73
N ALA A 123 1.66 10.14 3.43
CA ALA A 123 0.88 10.82 4.48
C ALA A 123 -0.48 11.33 4.00
N ASN A 124 -0.58 11.72 2.74
CA ASN A 124 -1.83 12.20 2.12
C ASN A 124 -2.44 11.20 1.15
N PHE A 125 -2.05 9.93 1.22
CA PHE A 125 -2.47 8.89 0.27
C PHE A 125 -3.99 8.78 0.16
N GLU A 126 -4.70 8.75 1.27
CA GLU A 126 -6.16 8.66 1.30
C GLU A 126 -6.79 9.82 0.50
N HIS A 127 -6.37 11.04 0.79
CA HIS A 127 -6.90 12.23 0.12
C HIS A 127 -6.61 12.20 -1.39
N GLU A 128 -5.39 11.89 -1.77
CA GLU A 128 -4.98 11.81 -3.16
C GLU A 128 -5.73 10.71 -3.93
N TRP A 129 -5.94 9.59 -3.28
CA TRP A 129 -6.65 8.46 -3.89
C TRP A 129 -8.13 8.79 -4.10
N VAL A 130 -8.79 9.35 -3.08
CA VAL A 130 -10.20 9.78 -3.16
C VAL A 130 -10.36 10.85 -4.23
N GLU A 131 -9.44 11.81 -4.29
CA GLU A 131 -9.47 12.87 -5.31
C GLU A 131 -9.32 12.30 -6.71
N SER A 132 -8.40 11.37 -6.92
CA SER A 132 -8.21 10.68 -8.20
C SER A 132 -9.45 9.90 -8.64
N MET A 133 -10.07 9.17 -7.72
CA MET A 133 -11.30 8.42 -7.99
C MET A 133 -12.46 9.36 -8.31
N SER A 134 -12.61 10.44 -7.56
CA SER A 134 -13.66 11.45 -7.78
C SER A 134 -13.51 12.11 -9.15
N HIS A 135 -12.30 12.51 -9.48
CA HIS A 135 -11.99 13.13 -10.78
C HIS A 135 -12.32 12.19 -11.94
N THR A 136 -11.92 10.93 -11.82
CA THR A 136 -12.21 9.89 -12.82
C THR A 136 -13.72 9.69 -13.00
N THR A 137 -14.45 9.65 -11.90
CA THR A 137 -15.92 9.51 -11.91
C THR A 137 -16.59 10.71 -12.57
N TYR A 138 -16.21 11.92 -12.21
CA TYR A 138 -16.78 13.15 -12.76
C TYR A 138 -16.53 13.32 -14.26
N ALA A 139 -15.45 12.77 -14.78
CA ALA A 139 -15.15 12.83 -16.21
C ALA A 139 -16.20 12.12 -17.07
N TYR A 140 -17.01 11.22 -16.47
CA TYR A 140 -18.06 10.44 -17.16
C TYR A 140 -19.49 10.89 -16.82
N TYR A 141 -19.65 11.86 -15.96
CA TYR A 141 -20.93 12.49 -15.64
C TYR A 141 -21.02 13.87 -16.26
#